data_7a8b18025941ca65dd7a3cebd1ae0bf9
#
_entry.id   7a8b18025941ca65dd7a3cebd1ae0bf9
#
_cell.length_a   1.000
_cell.length_b   1.000
_cell.length_c   1.000
_cell.angle_alpha   90.00
_cell.angle_beta   90.00
_cell.angle_gamma   90.00
#
_symmetry.space_group_name_H-M   'P 1'
#
loop_
_entity.id
_entity.type
_entity.pdbx_description
1 polymer ?
#
loop_
_entity_poly.entity_id
_entity_poly.type
_entity_poly.pdbx_seq_one_letter_code
_entity_poly.pdbx_strand_id
1 'polypeptide(L)'
;MFTLYDAETHTLWNHITGEAEYGPLVGRTLGPPGNQLLMNVKQALEMDPQMEIAISDRVYFAGGRRFGTASGAGPPIQGAAKGKGGGGLGRGGPSSNAVMNDRFAGTLGKEDERRPRMELGLGVWTSTSRRYYPVERIREQGRAFIDRLDGQTVLIYIDPETNTPSALYVKAAGARVQDQDVVLDNGWVVRSGVLLDRDGKRPAMERPLQMFTRWYGWALTFPGGEVFGQ
;
A
#
# COMPACT_ATOMS: atom_id res chain seq x y z
N MET A 1 -6.65 12.50 6.98
CA MET A 1 -5.53 11.57 7.25
C MET A 1 -5.83 10.82 8.53
N PHE A 2 -5.54 9.53 8.62
CA PHE A 2 -5.67 8.83 9.90
C PHE A 2 -4.40 9.08 10.71
N THR A 3 -4.57 9.61 11.91
CA THR A 3 -3.49 9.76 12.89
C THR A 3 -3.63 8.68 13.96
N LEU A 4 -2.54 8.19 14.47
CA LEU A 4 -2.52 7.34 15.64
C LEU A 4 -2.50 8.23 16.88
N TYR A 5 -3.38 7.98 17.82
CA TYR A 5 -3.43 8.69 19.10
C TYR A 5 -2.74 7.87 20.18
N ASP A 6 -1.75 8.48 20.79
CA ASP A 6 -1.11 7.94 21.99
C ASP A 6 -1.81 8.49 23.24
N ALA A 7 -2.43 7.60 23.99
CA ALA A 7 -3.22 7.96 25.16
C ALA A 7 -2.35 8.36 26.37
N GLU A 8 -1.08 7.96 26.42
CA GLU A 8 -0.17 8.28 27.53
C GLU A 8 0.39 9.70 27.41
N THR A 9 0.80 10.07 26.20
CA THR A 9 1.42 11.37 25.94
C THR A 9 0.48 12.38 25.29
N HIS A 10 -0.73 11.96 24.91
CA HIS A 10 -1.68 12.77 24.14
C HIS A 10 -1.11 13.30 22.81
N THR A 11 -0.22 12.53 22.20
CA THR A 11 0.41 12.87 20.93
C THR A 11 -0.33 12.23 19.77
N LEU A 12 -0.46 12.95 18.66
CA LEU A 12 -0.97 12.44 17.38
C LEU A 12 0.21 12.15 16.46
N TRP A 13 0.25 10.93 15.95
CA TRP A 13 1.31 10.44 15.08
C TRP A 13 0.79 10.21 13.66
N ASN A 14 1.58 10.58 12.67
CA ASN A 14 1.35 10.18 11.30
C ASN A 14 1.56 8.66 11.19
N HIS A 15 0.53 7.92 10.81
CA HIS A 15 0.60 6.47 10.75
C HIS A 15 1.44 5.91 9.58
N ILE A 16 1.86 6.78 8.65
CA ILE A 16 2.68 6.41 7.48
C ILE A 16 4.14 6.75 7.74
N THR A 17 4.42 7.97 8.18
CA THR A 17 5.79 8.43 8.40
C THR A 17 6.30 8.15 9.82
N GLY A 18 5.41 7.90 10.76
CA GLY A 18 5.75 7.76 12.18
C GLY A 18 6.14 9.06 12.87
N GLU A 19 5.92 10.21 12.25
CA GLU A 19 6.24 11.51 12.82
C GLU A 19 5.15 11.99 13.76
N ALA A 20 5.54 12.61 14.88
CA ALA A 20 4.60 13.27 15.79
C ALA A 20 4.15 14.61 15.17
N GLU A 21 2.87 14.70 14.81
CA GLU A 21 2.28 15.89 14.17
C GLU A 21 1.71 16.89 15.19
N TYR A 22 1.17 16.39 16.31
CA TYR A 22 0.55 17.22 17.34
C TYR A 22 0.85 16.64 18.72
N GLY A 23 0.94 17.51 19.71
CA GLY A 23 1.13 17.14 21.11
C GLY A 23 2.54 17.33 21.64
N PRO A 24 2.83 16.85 22.86
CA PRO A 24 4.10 17.10 23.54
C PRO A 24 5.35 16.54 22.85
N LEU A 25 5.17 15.54 21.98
CA LEU A 25 6.28 14.87 21.31
C LEU A 25 6.50 15.33 19.86
N VAL A 26 5.91 16.46 19.44
CA VAL A 26 6.13 17.03 18.08
C VAL A 26 7.63 17.14 17.78
N GLY A 27 8.00 16.70 16.56
CA GLY A 27 9.39 16.64 16.12
C GLY A 27 10.10 15.32 16.46
N ARG A 28 9.43 14.40 17.16
CA ARG A 28 9.92 13.02 17.34
C ARG A 28 9.35 12.09 16.28
N THR A 29 9.99 10.93 16.10
CA THR A 29 9.54 9.86 15.24
C THR A 29 9.49 8.54 15.99
N LEU A 30 8.57 7.66 15.61
CA LEU A 30 8.48 6.28 16.12
C LEU A 30 9.63 5.39 15.63
N GLY A 31 10.44 5.89 14.71
CA GLY A 31 11.55 5.18 14.09
C GLY A 31 11.47 5.25 12.57
N PRO A 32 12.37 4.57 11.85
CA PRO A 32 12.35 4.54 10.40
C PRO A 32 11.05 3.88 9.92
N PRO A 33 10.35 4.48 8.93
CA PRO A 33 9.16 3.88 8.37
C PRO A 33 9.48 2.55 7.68
N GLY A 34 8.60 1.58 7.84
CA GLY A 34 8.69 0.30 7.13
C GLY A 34 7.93 0.31 5.81
N ASN A 35 8.32 -0.57 4.89
CA ASN A 35 7.58 -0.77 3.66
C ASN A 35 6.25 -1.48 3.92
N GLN A 36 5.19 -0.98 3.30
CA GLN A 36 3.89 -1.65 3.24
C GLN A 36 3.75 -2.30 1.86
N LEU A 37 3.94 -3.61 1.82
CA LEU A 37 3.78 -4.38 0.59
C LEU A 37 2.43 -5.09 0.61
N LEU A 38 1.68 -4.94 -0.48
CA LEU A 38 0.45 -5.68 -0.68
C LEU A 38 0.75 -6.91 -1.55
N MET A 39 0.62 -8.09 -0.96
CA MET A 39 0.94 -9.35 -1.61
C MET A 39 0.03 -10.47 -1.09
N ASN A 40 0.01 -11.61 -1.77
CA ASN A 40 -0.66 -12.79 -1.24
C ASN A 40 0.26 -13.56 -0.27
N VAL A 41 -0.34 -14.49 0.50
CA VAL A 41 0.39 -15.29 1.51
C VAL A 41 1.52 -16.10 0.88
N LYS A 42 1.32 -16.65 -0.32
CA LYS A 42 2.34 -17.40 -1.04
C LYS A 42 3.58 -16.55 -1.32
N GLN A 43 3.37 -15.35 -1.86
CA GLN A 43 4.47 -14.40 -2.12
C GLN A 43 5.18 -13.98 -0.83
N ALA A 44 4.43 -13.75 0.24
CA ALA A 44 5.01 -13.40 1.54
C ALA A 44 5.95 -14.51 2.04
N LEU A 45 5.53 -15.76 1.98
CA LEU A 45 6.35 -16.91 2.37
C LEU A 45 7.50 -17.19 1.40
N GLU A 46 7.36 -16.86 0.13
CA GLU A 46 8.49 -16.92 -0.82
C GLU A 46 9.53 -15.85 -0.54
N MET A 47 9.11 -14.66 -0.11
CA MET A 47 10.03 -13.59 0.29
C MET A 47 10.75 -13.91 1.59
N ASP A 48 10.03 -14.35 2.59
CA ASP A 48 10.55 -14.76 3.89
C ASP A 48 9.87 -16.05 4.37
N PRO A 49 10.52 -17.21 4.21
CA PRO A 49 9.96 -18.50 4.65
C PRO A 49 9.76 -18.62 6.17
N GLN A 50 10.35 -17.71 6.96
CA GLN A 50 10.19 -17.69 8.40
C GLN A 50 9.15 -16.65 8.86
N MET A 51 8.44 -16.00 7.92
CA MET A 51 7.44 -15.01 8.24
C MET A 51 6.30 -15.62 9.06
N GLU A 52 6.00 -14.98 10.18
CA GLU A 52 4.84 -15.33 10.99
C GLU A 52 3.58 -14.72 10.36
N ILE A 53 2.54 -15.54 10.21
CA ILE A 53 1.26 -15.14 9.65
C ILE A 53 0.21 -15.13 10.76
N ALA A 54 -0.34 -13.96 11.04
CA ALA A 54 -1.46 -13.85 11.96
C ALA A 54 -2.72 -14.44 11.32
N ILE A 55 -3.18 -15.56 11.86
CA ILE A 55 -4.41 -16.21 11.42
C ILE A 55 -5.52 -15.92 12.42
N SER A 56 -6.64 -15.35 11.92
CA SER A 56 -7.83 -15.16 12.75
C SER A 56 -8.54 -16.49 12.98
N ASP A 57 -8.90 -16.78 14.23
CA ASP A 57 -9.82 -17.88 14.59
C ASP A 57 -11.26 -17.59 14.17
N ARG A 58 -11.55 -16.39 13.67
CA ARG A 58 -12.87 -15.98 13.19
C ARG A 58 -13.05 -16.37 11.73
N VAL A 59 -14.11 -17.11 11.48
CA VAL A 59 -14.50 -17.48 10.11
C VAL A 59 -15.39 -16.37 9.53
N TYR A 60 -14.95 -15.78 8.43
CA TYR A 60 -15.74 -14.81 7.66
C TYR A 60 -16.16 -15.45 6.34
N PHE A 61 -17.46 -15.47 6.06
CA PHE A 61 -17.95 -15.88 4.75
C PHE A 61 -18.02 -14.70 3.80
N ALA A 62 -17.86 -14.96 2.51
CA ALA A 62 -17.91 -13.99 1.42
C ALA A 62 -19.27 -13.24 1.26
N GLY A 63 -20.08 -13.20 2.27
CA GLY A 63 -21.35 -12.46 2.33
C GLY A 63 -21.46 -11.56 3.57
N GLY A 64 -20.38 -11.33 4.31
CA GLY A 64 -20.35 -10.40 5.45
C GLY A 64 -21.14 -10.87 6.67
N ARG A 65 -21.60 -12.12 6.74
CA ARG A 65 -22.20 -12.68 7.93
C ARG A 65 -21.11 -13.24 8.84
N ARG A 66 -21.08 -12.75 10.07
CA ARG A 66 -20.22 -13.32 11.12
C ARG A 66 -20.81 -14.68 11.51
N PHE A 67 -20.03 -15.71 11.34
CA PHE A 67 -20.29 -16.99 12.00
C PHE A 67 -19.24 -17.13 13.10
N GLY A 68 -19.68 -17.61 14.23
CA GLY A 68 -18.90 -17.68 15.47
C GLY A 68 -17.50 -18.24 15.35
N THR A 69 -16.76 -18.19 16.42
CA THR A 69 -15.42 -18.75 16.53
C THR A 69 -15.47 -20.24 16.24
N ALA A 70 -14.43 -20.81 15.63
CA ALA A 70 -14.30 -22.24 15.37
C ALA A 70 -14.33 -23.11 16.65
N SER A 71 -14.28 -22.50 17.81
CA SER A 71 -14.30 -23.14 19.14
C SER A 71 -15.57 -22.88 19.97
N GLY A 72 -16.77 -22.79 19.33
CA GLY A 72 -18.03 -22.71 20.05
C GLY A 72 -18.49 -21.30 20.38
N ALA A 73 -19.79 -21.16 20.52
CA ALA A 73 -20.52 -19.92 20.66
C ALA A 73 -19.93 -18.96 21.72
N GLY A 74 -19.20 -17.95 21.26
CA GLY A 74 -18.95 -16.77 22.06
C GLY A 74 -20.27 -16.00 22.24
N PRO A 75 -20.50 -15.33 23.39
CA PRO A 75 -21.73 -14.60 23.64
C PRO A 75 -21.96 -13.56 22.56
N PRO A 76 -23.22 -13.32 22.15
CA PRO A 76 -23.54 -12.25 21.22
C PRO A 76 -23.08 -10.92 21.80
N ILE A 77 -22.37 -10.12 20.99
CA ILE A 77 -22.00 -8.76 21.39
C ILE A 77 -23.30 -7.99 21.60
N GLN A 78 -23.73 -7.86 22.84
CA GLN A 78 -24.81 -6.97 23.24
C GLN A 78 -24.29 -5.55 23.06
N GLY A 79 -24.91 -4.80 22.15
CA GLY A 79 -24.58 -3.38 21.94
C GLY A 79 -24.43 -2.95 20.50
N ALA A 80 -24.69 -3.80 19.53
CA ALA A 80 -24.86 -3.33 18.16
C ALA A 80 -26.20 -2.56 18.09
N ALA A 81 -26.13 -1.26 18.37
CA ALA A 81 -27.25 -0.38 18.15
C ALA A 81 -27.79 -0.59 16.73
N LYS A 82 -29.10 -0.82 16.60
CA LYS A 82 -29.83 -0.79 15.34
C LYS A 82 -29.76 0.63 14.76
N GLY A 83 -28.58 1.02 14.23
CA GLY A 83 -28.45 2.19 13.39
C GLY A 83 -29.16 1.88 12.07
N LYS A 84 -30.26 2.53 11.78
CA LYS A 84 -30.80 2.65 10.42
C LYS A 84 -29.71 3.29 9.58
N GLY A 85 -29.07 2.52 8.71
CA GLY A 85 -27.98 2.99 7.84
C GLY A 85 -26.75 2.07 7.85
N GLY A 86 -26.94 0.76 7.96
CA GLY A 86 -25.89 -0.22 7.76
C GLY A 86 -25.51 -0.27 6.30
N GLY A 87 -24.53 0.50 5.86
CA GLY A 87 -23.81 0.26 4.63
C GLY A 87 -23.07 -1.07 4.74
N GLY A 88 -23.76 -2.19 4.44
CA GLY A 88 -23.13 -3.47 4.26
C GLY A 88 -22.09 -3.32 3.15
N LEU A 89 -20.93 -3.95 3.32
CA LEU A 89 -19.99 -4.25 2.22
C LEU A 89 -20.75 -5.12 1.20
N GLY A 90 -21.53 -4.44 0.35
CA GLY A 90 -22.29 -5.06 -0.72
C GLY A 90 -21.34 -5.62 -1.78
N ARG A 91 -21.83 -6.59 -2.50
CA ARG A 91 -21.26 -7.21 -3.70
C ARG A 91 -20.88 -6.14 -4.76
N GLY A 92 -19.76 -5.62 -4.66
CA GLY A 92 -19.10 -4.66 -5.53
C GLY A 92 -17.87 -4.32 -4.78
N GLY A 93 -16.74 -4.25 -5.43
CA GLY A 93 -15.48 -3.87 -4.82
C GLY A 93 -15.63 -2.68 -3.89
N PRO A 94 -14.63 -2.28 -3.13
CA PRO A 94 -14.77 -1.28 -2.07
C PRO A 94 -15.61 -0.12 -2.61
N SER A 95 -16.82 0.01 -2.08
CA SER A 95 -17.77 0.97 -2.61
C SER A 95 -17.10 2.33 -2.50
N SER A 96 -16.73 2.88 -3.65
CA SER A 96 -16.18 4.23 -3.76
C SER A 96 -17.05 5.25 -2.99
N ASN A 97 -18.32 4.94 -2.85
CA ASN A 97 -19.31 5.77 -2.19
C ASN A 97 -19.12 5.91 -0.67
N ALA A 98 -18.56 4.93 0.03
CA ALA A 98 -18.34 5.04 1.47
C ALA A 98 -17.27 6.09 1.83
N VAL A 99 -16.30 6.27 0.94
CA VAL A 99 -15.20 7.25 1.09
C VAL A 99 -15.54 8.58 0.40
N MET A 100 -16.65 8.64 -0.31
CA MET A 100 -17.10 9.83 -1.04
C MET A 100 -18.30 10.54 -0.40
N ASN A 101 -18.70 10.14 0.81
CA ASN A 101 -19.76 10.88 1.49
C ASN A 101 -19.23 12.25 1.96
N ASP A 102 -20.09 13.26 2.00
CA ASP A 102 -19.76 14.63 2.34
C ASP A 102 -19.11 14.76 3.73
N ARG A 103 -19.50 13.89 4.66
CA ARG A 103 -18.95 13.84 6.00
C ARG A 103 -17.47 13.44 6.00
N PHE A 104 -17.09 12.47 5.18
CA PHE A 104 -15.69 12.08 5.04
C PHE A 104 -14.91 13.16 4.27
N ALA A 105 -15.47 13.67 3.16
CA ALA A 105 -14.85 14.75 2.40
C ALA A 105 -14.52 15.96 3.28
N GLY A 106 -15.43 16.33 4.17
CA GLY A 106 -15.23 17.43 5.13
C GLY A 106 -14.09 17.21 6.14
N THR A 107 -13.59 15.99 6.29
CA THR A 107 -12.44 15.67 7.18
C THR A 107 -11.09 15.79 6.48
N LEU A 108 -11.05 15.92 5.16
CA LEU A 108 -9.81 15.89 4.40
C LEU A 108 -9.06 17.23 4.37
N GLY A 109 -9.69 18.31 4.78
CA GLY A 109 -9.10 19.66 4.68
C GLY A 109 -8.94 20.10 3.21
N LYS A 110 -7.86 20.83 2.91
CA LYS A 110 -7.56 21.28 1.53
C LYS A 110 -7.03 20.09 0.73
N GLU A 111 -7.79 19.68 -0.27
CA GLU A 111 -7.41 18.58 -1.16
C GLU A 111 -6.51 19.06 -2.31
N ASP A 112 -5.68 18.14 -2.78
CA ASP A 112 -4.90 18.32 -4.01
C ASP A 112 -5.69 17.72 -5.17
N GLU A 113 -6.16 18.59 -6.07
CA GLU A 113 -7.04 18.23 -7.19
C GLU A 113 -6.30 17.84 -8.47
N ARG A 114 -4.96 17.73 -8.43
CA ARG A 114 -4.19 17.32 -9.61
C ARG A 114 -4.59 15.96 -10.16
N ARG A 115 -5.10 15.08 -9.28
CA ARG A 115 -5.60 13.76 -9.67
C ARG A 115 -6.96 13.48 -9.02
N PRO A 116 -7.77 12.57 -9.60
CA PRO A 116 -9.00 12.14 -8.97
C PRO A 116 -8.74 11.57 -7.56
N ARG A 117 -9.49 12.06 -6.57
CA ARG A 117 -9.35 11.68 -5.14
C ARG A 117 -9.16 10.19 -4.91
N MET A 118 -9.95 9.37 -5.59
CA MET A 118 -10.02 7.93 -5.39
C MET A 118 -9.10 7.13 -6.33
N GLU A 119 -8.32 7.81 -7.16
CA GLU A 119 -7.38 7.15 -8.06
C GLU A 119 -6.38 6.34 -7.26
N LEU A 120 -6.15 5.10 -7.70
CA LEU A 120 -5.16 4.19 -7.10
C LEU A 120 -3.80 4.41 -7.73
N GLY A 121 -2.76 4.36 -6.93
CA GLY A 121 -1.38 4.46 -7.37
C GLY A 121 -0.37 3.97 -6.34
N LEU A 122 0.84 3.84 -6.79
CA LEU A 122 2.00 3.55 -5.96
C LEU A 122 2.67 4.86 -5.58
N GLY A 123 2.67 5.19 -4.31
CA GLY A 123 3.53 6.23 -3.78
C GLY A 123 4.91 5.65 -3.46
N VAL A 124 5.96 6.31 -3.94
CA VAL A 124 7.36 5.95 -3.67
C VAL A 124 8.07 7.17 -3.12
N TRP A 125 8.81 7.00 -2.03
CA TRP A 125 9.54 8.13 -1.46
C TRP A 125 10.89 7.72 -0.88
N THR A 126 11.75 8.69 -0.78
CA THR A 126 13.06 8.66 -0.12
C THR A 126 13.14 9.80 0.88
N SER A 127 14.31 10.12 1.37
CA SER A 127 14.52 11.31 2.20
C SER A 127 14.29 12.63 1.45
N THR A 128 14.49 12.65 0.13
CA THR A 128 14.47 13.89 -0.68
C THR A 128 13.42 13.91 -1.77
N SER A 129 13.00 12.75 -2.29
CA SER A 129 12.03 12.63 -3.37
C SER A 129 10.73 11.94 -2.94
N ARG A 130 9.63 12.38 -3.51
CA ARG A 130 8.30 11.83 -3.29
C ARG A 130 7.55 11.82 -4.61
N ARG A 131 7.27 10.62 -5.13
CA ARG A 131 6.61 10.47 -6.44
C ARG A 131 5.46 9.48 -6.39
N TYR A 132 4.34 9.88 -6.95
CA TYR A 132 3.15 9.06 -7.09
C TYR A 132 3.03 8.54 -8.51
N TYR A 133 2.84 7.25 -8.65
CA TYR A 133 2.65 6.56 -9.92
C TYR A 133 1.21 6.05 -10.02
N PRO A 134 0.32 6.76 -10.74
CA PRO A 134 -1.03 6.26 -10.99
C PRO A 134 -0.99 4.88 -11.64
N VAL A 135 -1.83 3.94 -11.19
CA VAL A 135 -1.86 2.56 -11.73
C VAL A 135 -2.06 2.54 -13.23
N GLU A 136 -2.94 3.41 -13.76
CA GLU A 136 -3.19 3.48 -15.19
C GLU A 136 -1.94 3.95 -15.96
N ARG A 137 -1.17 4.87 -15.41
CA ARG A 137 0.11 5.28 -16.02
C ARG A 137 1.14 4.15 -16.04
N ILE A 138 1.19 3.33 -14.99
CA ILE A 138 2.05 2.13 -15.00
C ILE A 138 1.60 1.15 -16.07
N ARG A 139 0.28 0.97 -16.27
CA ARG A 139 -0.28 0.12 -17.33
C ARG A 139 0.06 0.62 -18.72
N GLU A 140 -0.06 1.93 -18.97
CA GLU A 140 0.31 2.59 -20.23
C GLU A 140 1.79 2.39 -20.58
N GLN A 141 2.66 2.27 -19.58
CA GLN A 141 4.10 1.96 -19.75
C GLN A 141 4.40 0.45 -19.87
N GLY A 142 3.40 -0.37 -20.20
CA GLY A 142 3.59 -1.82 -20.37
C GLY A 142 3.64 -2.60 -19.07
N ARG A 143 3.14 -2.04 -17.97
CA ARG A 143 3.07 -2.63 -16.62
C ARG A 143 4.41 -2.81 -15.90
N ALA A 144 5.54 -2.54 -16.56
CA ALA A 144 6.88 -2.54 -15.95
C ALA A 144 7.79 -1.60 -16.72
N PHE A 145 8.47 -0.71 -16.01
CA PHE A 145 9.42 0.22 -16.60
C PHE A 145 10.47 0.65 -15.56
N ILE A 146 11.54 1.23 -16.06
CA ILE A 146 12.62 1.77 -15.23
C ILE A 146 12.44 3.29 -15.11
N ASP A 147 12.53 3.78 -13.89
CA ASP A 147 12.57 5.21 -13.58
C ASP A 147 13.81 5.53 -12.73
N ARG A 148 14.04 6.79 -12.46
CA ARG A 148 15.10 7.26 -11.56
C ARG A 148 14.53 8.10 -10.43
N LEU A 149 14.95 7.79 -9.21
CA LEU A 149 14.60 8.50 -8.01
C LEU A 149 15.88 8.79 -7.22
N ASP A 150 16.19 10.07 -6.98
CA ASP A 150 17.45 10.50 -6.33
C ASP A 150 18.72 9.87 -6.94
N GLY A 151 18.77 9.78 -8.25
CA GLY A 151 19.89 9.19 -8.98
C GLY A 151 19.93 7.65 -8.96
N GLN A 152 19.10 7.00 -8.15
CA GLN A 152 18.98 5.55 -8.11
C GLN A 152 18.01 5.03 -9.17
N THR A 153 18.33 3.90 -9.74
CA THR A 153 17.47 3.22 -10.72
C THR A 153 16.42 2.39 -10.02
N VAL A 154 15.15 2.68 -10.30
CA VAL A 154 13.99 2.05 -9.68
C VAL A 154 13.15 1.36 -10.74
N LEU A 155 12.90 0.08 -10.58
CA LEU A 155 11.87 -0.65 -11.31
C LEU A 155 10.50 -0.30 -10.70
N ILE A 156 9.60 0.20 -11.52
CA ILE A 156 8.17 0.36 -11.19
C ILE A 156 7.42 -0.70 -11.98
N TYR A 157 6.61 -1.50 -11.29
CA TYR A 157 5.89 -2.59 -11.96
C TYR A 157 4.56 -2.91 -11.31
N ILE A 158 3.66 -3.51 -12.08
CA ILE A 158 2.46 -4.17 -11.57
C ILE A 158 2.76 -5.66 -11.53
N ASP A 159 2.76 -6.21 -10.33
CA ASP A 159 3.00 -7.63 -10.12
C ASP A 159 2.00 -8.47 -10.92
N PRO A 160 2.44 -9.40 -11.79
CA PRO A 160 1.55 -10.15 -12.67
C PRO A 160 0.59 -11.08 -11.94
N GLU A 161 0.97 -11.58 -10.75
CA GLU A 161 0.18 -12.53 -9.97
C GLU A 161 -0.92 -11.81 -9.17
N THR A 162 -0.59 -10.70 -8.52
CA THR A 162 -1.52 -10.00 -7.63
C THR A 162 -2.17 -8.76 -8.24
N ASN A 163 -1.68 -8.30 -9.40
CA ASN A 163 -2.08 -7.03 -10.03
C ASN A 163 -1.87 -5.80 -9.11
N THR A 164 -0.96 -5.88 -8.16
CA THR A 164 -0.61 -4.77 -7.27
C THR A 164 0.67 -4.08 -7.75
N PRO A 165 0.75 -2.74 -7.70
CA PRO A 165 1.95 -2.03 -8.06
C PRO A 165 3.01 -2.16 -6.96
N SER A 166 4.27 -2.20 -7.36
CA SER A 166 5.42 -2.27 -6.46
C SER A 166 6.65 -1.61 -7.07
N ALA A 167 7.62 -1.27 -6.23
CA ALA A 167 8.89 -0.70 -6.62
C ALA A 167 10.08 -1.47 -6.04
N LEU A 168 11.20 -1.48 -6.77
CA LEU A 168 12.41 -2.21 -6.41
C LEU A 168 13.63 -1.49 -6.97
N TYR A 169 14.68 -1.32 -6.19
CA TYR A 169 15.96 -0.85 -6.73
C TYR A 169 16.62 -1.94 -7.57
N VAL A 170 17.05 -1.58 -8.78
CA VAL A 170 17.64 -2.52 -9.73
C VAL A 170 18.82 -1.90 -10.48
N LYS A 171 19.67 -2.75 -11.06
CA LYS A 171 20.73 -2.35 -11.96
C LYS A 171 20.37 -2.78 -13.39
N ALA A 172 19.35 -2.14 -13.96
CA ALA A 172 18.83 -2.43 -15.28
C ALA A 172 18.38 -1.13 -15.95
N ALA A 173 18.40 -1.07 -17.28
CA ALA A 173 17.96 0.07 -18.07
C ALA A 173 16.57 -0.16 -18.68
N GLY A 174 16.08 -1.39 -18.69
CA GLY A 174 14.79 -1.77 -19.25
C GLY A 174 14.12 -2.90 -18.47
N ALA A 175 12.79 -2.91 -18.52
CA ALA A 175 11.97 -3.96 -17.92
C ALA A 175 10.71 -4.20 -18.78
N ARG A 176 10.19 -5.42 -18.74
CA ARG A 176 8.92 -5.79 -19.35
C ARG A 176 8.24 -6.91 -18.58
N VAL A 177 6.93 -6.96 -18.64
CA VAL A 177 6.17 -8.11 -18.16
C VAL A 177 6.18 -9.20 -19.24
N GLN A 178 6.49 -10.41 -18.85
CA GLN A 178 6.45 -11.59 -19.70
C GLN A 178 5.87 -12.75 -18.87
N ASP A 179 4.71 -13.25 -19.28
CA ASP A 179 3.95 -14.27 -18.54
C ASP A 179 3.67 -13.83 -17.08
N GLN A 180 4.21 -14.56 -16.11
CA GLN A 180 4.08 -14.27 -14.67
C GLN A 180 5.32 -13.57 -14.07
N ASP A 181 6.25 -13.16 -14.92
CA ASP A 181 7.51 -12.55 -14.50
C ASP A 181 7.63 -11.11 -14.98
N VAL A 182 8.40 -10.32 -14.24
CA VAL A 182 8.95 -9.05 -14.74
C VAL A 182 10.40 -9.28 -15.13
N VAL A 183 10.69 -9.24 -16.43
CA VAL A 183 12.01 -9.51 -16.99
C VAL A 183 12.78 -8.21 -17.18
N LEU A 184 13.99 -8.15 -16.66
CA LEU A 184 14.93 -7.03 -16.81
C LEU A 184 15.87 -7.26 -18.02
N ASP A 185 16.34 -6.18 -18.64
CA ASP A 185 17.24 -6.23 -19.79
C ASP A 185 18.60 -6.87 -19.48
N ASN A 186 19.01 -6.86 -18.21
CA ASN A 186 20.23 -7.55 -17.75
C ASN A 186 20.03 -9.06 -17.56
N GLY A 187 18.85 -9.61 -17.86
CA GLY A 187 18.51 -11.04 -17.73
C GLY A 187 18.08 -11.48 -16.33
N TRP A 188 17.93 -10.55 -15.39
CA TRP A 188 17.32 -10.82 -14.09
C TRP A 188 15.80 -10.80 -14.21
N VAL A 189 15.12 -11.43 -13.25
CA VAL A 189 13.65 -11.47 -13.23
C VAL A 189 13.11 -11.17 -11.83
N VAL A 190 11.93 -10.53 -11.77
CA VAL A 190 11.14 -10.51 -10.56
C VAL A 190 10.00 -11.49 -10.71
N ARG A 191 9.94 -12.48 -9.83
CA ARG A 191 8.93 -13.53 -9.77
C ARG A 191 8.36 -13.60 -8.37
N SER A 192 7.03 -13.58 -8.24
CA SER A 192 6.37 -13.58 -6.92
C SER A 192 6.95 -12.55 -5.94
N GLY A 193 7.30 -11.36 -6.42
CA GLY A 193 7.88 -10.30 -5.60
C GLY A 193 9.37 -10.47 -5.24
N VAL A 194 10.02 -11.56 -5.67
CA VAL A 194 11.43 -11.86 -5.39
C VAL A 194 12.28 -11.60 -6.62
N LEU A 195 13.42 -10.91 -6.43
CA LEU A 195 14.42 -10.71 -7.48
C LEU A 195 15.29 -11.95 -7.61
N LEU A 196 15.47 -12.42 -8.82
CA LEU A 196 16.31 -13.56 -9.19
C LEU A 196 17.34 -13.13 -10.24
N ASP A 197 18.57 -13.56 -10.08
CA ASP A 197 19.61 -13.37 -11.10
C ASP A 197 19.48 -14.41 -12.24
N ARG A 198 20.43 -14.39 -13.18
CA ARG A 198 20.44 -15.31 -14.33
C ARG A 198 20.57 -16.79 -13.95
N ASP A 199 21.16 -17.07 -12.80
CA ASP A 199 21.34 -18.42 -12.26
C ASP A 199 20.17 -18.85 -11.37
N GLY A 200 19.12 -18.00 -11.23
CA GLY A 200 17.98 -18.23 -10.35
C GLY A 200 18.28 -18.04 -8.87
N LYS A 201 19.44 -17.44 -8.53
CA LYS A 201 19.78 -17.11 -7.15
C LYS A 201 19.11 -15.80 -6.72
N ARG A 202 18.94 -15.61 -5.43
CA ARG A 202 18.37 -14.40 -4.84
C ARG A 202 19.50 -13.43 -4.46
N PRO A 203 19.76 -12.37 -5.24
CA PRO A 203 20.67 -11.31 -4.81
C PRO A 203 20.03 -10.50 -3.67
N ALA A 204 20.85 -9.72 -2.99
CA ALA A 204 20.34 -8.72 -2.05
C ALA A 204 19.34 -7.80 -2.77
N MET A 205 18.18 -7.63 -2.16
CA MET A 205 17.08 -6.88 -2.72
C MET A 205 16.74 -5.71 -1.80
N GLU A 206 16.76 -4.50 -2.36
CA GLU A 206 16.39 -3.28 -1.65
C GLU A 206 15.18 -2.64 -2.34
N ARG A 207 14.32 -2.06 -1.53
CA ARG A 207 13.14 -1.34 -2.01
C ARG A 207 13.16 0.09 -1.50
N PRO A 208 12.76 1.07 -2.32
CA PRO A 208 12.42 2.37 -1.80
C PRO A 208 11.24 2.24 -0.83
N LEU A 209 11.07 3.21 0.04
CA LEU A 209 9.84 3.30 0.82
C LEU A 209 8.68 3.46 -0.14
N GLN A 210 7.62 2.69 0.06
CA GLN A 210 6.50 2.64 -0.86
C GLN A 210 5.20 2.25 -0.18
N MET A 211 4.09 2.71 -0.75
CA MET A 211 2.75 2.26 -0.39
C MET A 211 1.81 2.28 -1.59
N PHE A 212 0.96 1.27 -1.69
CA PHE A 212 -0.15 1.26 -2.63
C PHE A 212 -1.36 1.94 -1.98
N THR A 213 -1.75 3.10 -2.50
CA THR A 213 -2.77 3.94 -1.86
C THR A 213 -3.59 4.74 -2.88
N ARG A 214 -4.58 5.45 -2.38
CA ARG A 214 -5.37 6.41 -3.16
C ARG A 214 -4.73 7.77 -3.15
N TRP A 215 -5.00 8.55 -4.21
CA TRP A 215 -4.43 9.89 -4.37
C TRP A 215 -4.62 10.78 -3.15
N TYR A 216 -5.84 10.85 -2.59
CA TYR A 216 -6.08 11.68 -1.41
C TYR A 216 -5.17 11.34 -0.23
N GLY A 217 -4.93 10.05 0.01
CA GLY A 217 -4.06 9.59 1.11
C GLY A 217 -2.61 9.97 0.87
N TRP A 218 -2.14 9.80 -0.36
CA TRP A 218 -0.80 10.22 -0.77
C TRP A 218 -0.61 11.73 -0.65
N ALA A 219 -1.49 12.51 -1.28
CA ALA A 219 -1.37 13.96 -1.36
C ALA A 219 -1.46 14.66 0.00
N LEU A 220 -2.24 14.12 0.93
CA LEU A 220 -2.31 14.62 2.31
C LEU A 220 -1.06 14.27 3.12
N THR A 221 -0.43 13.13 2.86
CA THR A 221 0.80 12.72 3.54
C THR A 221 2.02 13.46 3.00
N PHE A 222 2.07 13.64 1.69
CA PHE A 222 3.19 14.26 0.97
C PHE A 222 2.71 15.43 0.09
N PRO A 223 2.33 16.58 0.70
CA PRO A 223 1.88 17.75 -0.05
C PRO A 223 2.94 18.19 -1.06
N GLY A 224 2.51 18.46 -2.29
CA GLY A 224 3.41 18.91 -3.36
C GLY A 224 4.30 17.81 -3.96
N GLY A 225 4.14 16.55 -3.56
CA GLY A 225 4.87 15.43 -4.16
C GLY A 225 4.65 15.35 -5.68
N GLU A 226 5.64 14.83 -6.39
CA GLU A 226 5.58 14.66 -7.85
C GLU A 226 4.52 13.63 -8.26
N VAL A 227 3.98 13.79 -9.45
CA VAL A 227 3.11 12.81 -10.10
C VAL A 227 3.77 12.37 -11.40
N PHE A 228 3.99 11.07 -11.55
CA PHE A 228 4.59 10.52 -12.77
C PHE A 228 3.71 10.80 -14.00
N GLY A 229 4.34 11.37 -15.05
CA GLY A 229 3.69 11.72 -16.30
C GLY A 229 2.92 13.05 -16.28
N GLN A 230 3.20 13.92 -15.31
CA GLN A 230 2.78 15.33 -15.30
C GLN A 230 3.95 16.27 -15.39
#